data_532c47ee6e253d0be7af3feaf73f6eb9
#
_entry.id   532c47ee6e253d0be7af3feaf73f6eb9
#
_cell.length_a   1.000
_cell.length_b   1.000
_cell.length_c   1.000
_cell.angle_alpha   90.00
_cell.angle_beta   90.00
_cell.angle_gamma   90.00
#
_symmetry.space_group_name_H-M   'P 1'
#
loop_
_entity.id
_entity.type
_entity.pdbx_description
1 polymer ?
#
loop_
_entity_poly.entity_id
_entity_poly.type
_entity_poly.pdbx_seq_one_letter_code
_entity_poly.pdbx_strand_id
1 'polypeptide(L)'
;KLFEDFDFILLISVILLIIIGICFVYSSGIDSSGVNFSNEYSKQILFASTGLVLLLLATFFDYRKLQKYIFWVFVGFLVVLLYTVFFGKEVNGAKSWIGIGDFGIQPSEFGKIIFIMYLASYLEKTEKQDDLKRYLISLVILILPVGLILLQPDFGSALVYVPIFLVMCYVAKIPKRYIMLIFSIGMVTILFTVLPIWQTEIAKKTYPILNVLINMKLRLIIILATLLIAIISVIGFIFTKKRYYY
;
A
#
# COMPACT_ATOMS: atom_id res chain seq x y z
N LYS A 1 13.31 -30.38 -13.47
CA LYS A 1 13.77 -28.99 -13.44
C LYS A 1 12.79 -28.02 -12.74
N LEU A 2 11.45 -28.20 -12.84
CA LEU A 2 10.45 -27.33 -12.20
C LEU A 2 10.47 -27.42 -10.66
N PHE A 3 10.89 -28.56 -10.10
CA PHE A 3 10.97 -28.77 -8.65
C PHE A 3 12.35 -28.45 -8.05
N GLU A 4 13.39 -28.27 -8.87
CA GLU A 4 14.75 -27.98 -8.41
C GLU A 4 14.86 -26.53 -7.89
N ASP A 5 14.08 -25.60 -8.48
CA ASP A 5 14.06 -24.18 -8.12
C ASP A 5 12.83 -23.79 -7.26
N PHE A 6 12.06 -24.80 -6.77
CA PHE A 6 10.83 -24.53 -6.02
C PHE A 6 11.14 -24.32 -4.53
N ASP A 7 10.76 -23.15 -4.01
CA ASP A 7 10.95 -22.80 -2.60
C ASP A 7 9.90 -23.48 -1.70
N PHE A 8 10.22 -24.67 -1.24
CA PHE A 8 9.36 -25.44 -0.31
C PHE A 8 9.23 -24.75 1.05
N ILE A 9 10.21 -23.95 1.49
CA ILE A 9 10.15 -23.24 2.78
C ILE A 9 9.08 -22.16 2.70
N LEU A 10 9.04 -21.42 1.59
CA LEU A 10 8.00 -20.43 1.34
C LEU A 10 6.61 -21.07 1.31
N LEU A 11 6.44 -22.18 0.59
CA LEU A 11 5.16 -22.89 0.51
C LEU A 11 4.67 -23.36 1.88
N ILE A 12 5.55 -24.01 2.65
CA ILE A 12 5.23 -24.50 4.00
C ILE A 12 4.84 -23.32 4.91
N SER A 13 5.58 -22.20 4.83
CA SER A 13 5.27 -21.00 5.61
C SER A 13 3.89 -20.43 5.28
N VAL A 14 3.52 -20.40 3.99
CA VAL A 14 2.19 -19.97 3.55
C VAL A 14 1.10 -20.90 4.08
N ILE A 15 1.30 -22.21 3.96
CA ILE A 15 0.32 -23.21 4.47
C ILE A 15 0.14 -23.07 5.99
N LEU A 16 1.23 -22.93 6.74
CA LEU A 16 1.16 -22.74 8.19
C LEU A 16 0.39 -21.48 8.56
N LEU A 17 0.64 -20.35 7.87
CA LEU A 17 -0.09 -19.10 8.11
C LEU A 17 -1.59 -19.23 7.78
N ILE A 18 -1.94 -19.96 6.73
CA ILE A 18 -3.34 -20.25 6.36
C ILE A 18 -4.01 -21.06 7.47
N ILE A 19 -3.36 -22.13 7.95
CA ILE A 19 -3.91 -22.98 9.03
C ILE A 19 -4.13 -22.18 10.30
N ILE A 20 -3.12 -21.40 10.72
CA ILE A 20 -3.21 -20.50 11.87
C ILE A 20 -4.36 -19.50 11.68
N GLY A 21 -4.47 -18.88 10.52
CA GLY A 21 -5.54 -17.94 10.21
C GLY A 21 -6.93 -18.57 10.30
N ILE A 22 -7.12 -19.78 9.76
CA ILE A 22 -8.40 -20.50 9.85
C ILE A 22 -8.74 -20.82 11.32
N CYS A 23 -7.76 -21.27 12.12
CA CYS A 23 -7.95 -21.53 13.54
C CYS A 23 -8.39 -20.29 14.32
N PHE A 24 -7.77 -19.12 14.05
CA PHE A 24 -8.16 -17.87 14.69
C PHE A 24 -9.55 -17.40 14.26
N VAL A 25 -9.89 -17.48 12.97
CA VAL A 25 -11.24 -17.14 12.49
C VAL A 25 -12.29 -18.05 13.10
N TYR A 26 -12.01 -19.35 13.19
CA TYR A 26 -12.90 -20.29 13.87
C TYR A 26 -13.09 -19.93 15.36
N SER A 27 -11.99 -19.69 16.08
CA SER A 27 -12.03 -19.32 17.49
C SER A 27 -12.79 -18.00 17.74
N SER A 28 -12.66 -17.02 16.86
CA SER A 28 -13.39 -15.74 16.97
C SER A 28 -14.88 -15.85 16.66
N GLY A 29 -15.31 -16.92 15.99
CA GLY A 29 -16.71 -17.22 15.69
C GLY A 29 -17.46 -17.96 16.79
N ILE A 30 -16.81 -18.31 17.90
CA ILE A 30 -17.42 -19.05 19.03
C ILE A 30 -17.79 -18.07 20.13
N ASP A 31 -19.03 -18.16 20.61
CA ASP A 31 -19.53 -17.40 21.77
C ASP A 31 -19.05 -18.02 23.09
N SER A 32 -19.23 -17.31 24.21
CA SER A 32 -18.96 -17.76 25.57
C SER A 32 -19.71 -19.04 25.97
N SER A 33 -20.80 -19.37 25.27
CA SER A 33 -21.55 -20.61 25.39
C SER A 33 -21.01 -21.79 24.60
N GLY A 34 -19.92 -21.61 23.81
CA GLY A 34 -19.32 -22.64 22.94
C GLY A 34 -20.07 -22.85 21.60
N VAL A 35 -21.09 -22.03 21.31
CA VAL A 35 -21.86 -22.14 20.08
C VAL A 35 -21.20 -21.30 18.99
N ASN A 36 -20.99 -21.90 17.81
CA ASN A 36 -20.48 -21.18 16.65
C ASN A 36 -21.64 -20.44 15.96
N PHE A 37 -21.60 -19.10 15.95
CA PHE A 37 -22.62 -18.23 15.36
C PHE A 37 -22.20 -17.63 14.00
N SER A 38 -20.95 -17.87 13.53
CA SER A 38 -20.48 -17.34 12.26
C SER A 38 -19.93 -18.43 11.34
N ASN A 39 -20.32 -18.39 10.05
CA ASN A 39 -19.80 -19.29 9.03
C ASN A 39 -18.55 -18.73 8.33
N GLU A 40 -17.89 -17.72 8.92
CA GLU A 40 -16.73 -17.06 8.30
C GLU A 40 -15.54 -18.00 8.12
N TYR A 41 -15.35 -18.98 9.02
CA TYR A 41 -14.30 -19.99 8.88
C TYR A 41 -14.49 -20.86 7.63
N SER A 42 -15.73 -21.18 7.24
CA SER A 42 -16.02 -21.96 6.03
C SER A 42 -15.71 -21.17 4.77
N LYS A 43 -16.02 -19.86 4.75
CA LYS A 43 -15.62 -18.96 3.68
C LYS A 43 -14.10 -18.86 3.59
N GLN A 44 -13.42 -18.77 4.75
CA GLN A 44 -11.96 -18.73 4.81
C GLN A 44 -11.30 -19.98 4.22
N ILE A 45 -11.84 -21.18 4.52
CA ILE A 45 -11.36 -22.43 3.93
C ILE A 45 -11.54 -22.43 2.41
N LEU A 46 -12.69 -21.98 1.91
CA LEU A 46 -12.96 -21.89 0.49
C LEU A 46 -12.00 -20.93 -0.21
N PHE A 47 -11.79 -19.73 0.33
CA PHE A 47 -10.85 -18.77 -0.22
C PHE A 47 -9.40 -19.24 -0.14
N ALA A 48 -9.01 -19.89 0.96
CA ALA A 48 -7.68 -20.47 1.11
C ALA A 48 -7.42 -21.56 0.08
N SER A 49 -8.39 -22.47 -0.11
CA SER A 49 -8.30 -23.54 -1.12
C SER A 49 -8.19 -22.97 -2.53
N THR A 50 -9.02 -21.99 -2.86
CA THR A 50 -8.97 -21.29 -4.15
C THR A 50 -7.63 -20.58 -4.34
N GLY A 51 -7.13 -19.91 -3.30
CA GLY A 51 -5.83 -19.23 -3.30
C GLY A 51 -4.67 -20.21 -3.54
N LEU A 52 -4.69 -21.37 -2.90
CA LEU A 52 -3.67 -22.43 -3.14
C LEU A 52 -3.69 -22.96 -4.58
N VAL A 53 -4.87 -23.17 -5.15
CA VAL A 53 -5.01 -23.55 -6.56
C VAL A 53 -4.44 -22.46 -7.47
N LEU A 54 -4.78 -21.21 -7.23
CA LEU A 54 -4.26 -20.06 -8.00
C LEU A 54 -2.75 -19.92 -7.84
N LEU A 55 -2.19 -20.16 -6.66
CA LEU A 55 -0.75 -20.16 -6.41
C LEU A 55 -0.05 -21.20 -7.28
N LEU A 56 -0.58 -22.45 -7.30
CA LEU A 56 -0.04 -23.51 -8.13
C LEU A 56 -0.13 -23.17 -9.62
N LEU A 57 -1.27 -22.65 -10.09
CA LEU A 57 -1.42 -22.21 -11.48
C LEU A 57 -0.46 -21.10 -11.84
N ALA A 58 -0.27 -20.11 -10.94
CA ALA A 58 0.65 -19.01 -11.14
C ALA A 58 2.12 -19.46 -11.24
N THR A 59 2.48 -20.57 -10.59
CA THR A 59 3.84 -21.15 -10.68
C THR A 59 4.19 -21.59 -12.11
N PHE A 60 3.20 -22.02 -12.89
CA PHE A 60 3.41 -22.41 -14.30
C PHE A 60 3.33 -21.23 -15.27
N PHE A 61 2.92 -20.04 -14.79
CA PHE A 61 2.73 -18.88 -15.64
C PHE A 61 4.00 -18.02 -15.70
N ASP A 62 4.51 -17.82 -16.92
CA ASP A 62 5.66 -16.95 -17.15
C ASP A 62 5.19 -15.46 -17.14
N TYR A 63 5.30 -14.82 -15.98
CA TYR A 63 4.92 -13.42 -15.78
C TYR A 63 5.72 -12.45 -16.66
N ARG A 64 6.90 -12.83 -17.20
CA ARG A 64 7.70 -12.00 -18.10
C ARG A 64 6.96 -11.68 -19.39
N LYS A 65 6.07 -12.59 -19.83
CA LYS A 65 5.21 -12.37 -21.00
C LYS A 65 4.23 -11.23 -20.81
N LEU A 66 3.83 -10.95 -19.56
CA LEU A 66 2.96 -9.83 -19.23
C LEU A 66 3.67 -8.48 -19.34
N GLN A 67 5.00 -8.43 -19.27
CA GLN A 67 5.78 -7.19 -19.32
C GLN A 67 5.50 -6.36 -20.59
N LYS A 68 5.21 -7.01 -21.69
CA LYS A 68 4.83 -6.35 -22.96
C LYS A 68 3.53 -5.56 -22.85
N TYR A 69 2.59 -6.06 -22.07
CA TYR A 69 1.23 -5.50 -21.95
C TYR A 69 1.00 -4.78 -20.62
N ILE A 70 1.99 -4.72 -19.75
CA ILE A 70 1.83 -4.28 -18.35
C ILE A 70 1.33 -2.83 -18.25
N PHE A 71 1.67 -1.95 -19.21
CA PHE A 71 1.14 -0.60 -19.27
C PHE A 71 -0.39 -0.61 -19.43
N TRP A 72 -0.92 -1.39 -20.37
CA TRP A 72 -2.36 -1.50 -20.60
C TRP A 72 -3.08 -2.19 -19.44
N VAL A 73 -2.43 -3.16 -18.81
CA VAL A 73 -2.94 -3.82 -17.60
C VAL A 73 -3.03 -2.81 -16.45
N PHE A 74 -2.04 -1.94 -16.29
CA PHE A 74 -2.04 -0.88 -15.28
C PHE A 74 -3.13 0.17 -15.57
N VAL A 75 -3.30 0.59 -16.82
CA VAL A 75 -4.39 1.50 -17.21
C VAL A 75 -5.76 0.85 -16.93
N GLY A 76 -5.94 -0.41 -17.32
CA GLY A 76 -7.17 -1.16 -17.00
C GLY A 76 -7.43 -1.24 -15.51
N PHE A 77 -6.40 -1.45 -14.70
CA PHE A 77 -6.51 -1.43 -13.25
C PHE A 77 -6.99 -0.07 -12.71
N LEU A 78 -6.42 1.05 -13.21
CA LEU A 78 -6.88 2.39 -12.82
C LEU A 78 -8.34 2.63 -13.20
N VAL A 79 -8.78 2.14 -14.37
CA VAL A 79 -10.19 2.20 -14.79
C VAL A 79 -11.08 1.41 -13.84
N VAL A 80 -10.67 0.21 -13.43
CA VAL A 80 -11.41 -0.60 -12.44
C VAL A 80 -11.47 0.10 -11.08
N LEU A 81 -10.38 0.71 -10.61
CA LEU A 81 -10.40 1.52 -9.38
C LEU A 81 -11.36 2.71 -9.50
N LEU A 82 -11.34 3.41 -10.63
CA LEU A 82 -12.24 4.53 -10.88
C LEU A 82 -13.72 4.06 -10.90
N TYR A 83 -14.00 2.93 -11.56
CA TYR A 83 -15.31 2.30 -11.53
C TYR A 83 -15.76 2.00 -10.10
N THR A 84 -14.85 1.49 -9.26
CA THR A 84 -15.15 1.14 -7.86
C THR A 84 -15.48 2.37 -7.01
N VAL A 85 -14.89 3.54 -7.29
CA VAL A 85 -15.24 4.81 -6.60
C VAL A 85 -16.74 5.12 -6.77
N PHE A 86 -17.31 4.91 -7.97
CA PHE A 86 -18.69 5.26 -8.26
C PHE A 86 -19.69 4.13 -7.97
N PHE A 87 -19.30 2.89 -8.26
CA PHE A 87 -20.18 1.73 -8.27
C PHE A 87 -19.77 0.65 -7.26
N GLY A 88 -18.75 0.91 -6.45
CA GLY A 88 -18.28 -0.03 -5.44
C GLY A 88 -19.31 -0.27 -4.34
N LYS A 89 -19.34 -1.50 -3.83
CA LYS A 89 -20.12 -1.90 -2.66
C LYS A 89 -19.44 -1.38 -1.41
N GLU A 90 -20.21 -0.80 -0.51
CA GLU A 90 -19.72 -0.33 0.77
C GLU A 90 -19.60 -1.48 1.76
N VAL A 91 -18.40 -1.66 2.31
CA VAL A 91 -18.11 -2.63 3.38
C VAL A 91 -17.26 -1.91 4.41
N ASN A 92 -17.69 -1.90 5.66
CA ASN A 92 -17.01 -1.23 6.79
C ASN A 92 -16.70 0.26 6.51
N GLY A 93 -17.59 0.96 5.81
CA GLY A 93 -17.44 2.39 5.51
C GLY A 93 -16.57 2.72 4.30
N ALA A 94 -16.04 1.74 3.58
CA ALA A 94 -15.26 1.91 2.36
C ALA A 94 -15.98 1.34 1.14
N LYS A 95 -16.12 2.14 0.07
CA LYS A 95 -16.68 1.71 -1.22
C LYS A 95 -15.60 1.08 -2.10
N SER A 96 -15.02 -0.03 -1.65
CA SER A 96 -13.82 -0.63 -2.26
C SER A 96 -14.03 -2.03 -2.82
N TRP A 97 -15.27 -2.56 -2.78
CA TRP A 97 -15.57 -3.93 -3.18
C TRP A 97 -16.42 -4.00 -4.46
N ILE A 98 -16.10 -4.95 -5.33
CA ILE A 98 -16.90 -5.31 -6.49
C ILE A 98 -17.34 -6.76 -6.31
N GLY A 99 -18.67 -7.03 -6.39
CA GLY A 99 -19.17 -8.40 -6.25
C GLY A 99 -20.68 -8.49 -6.16
N ILE A 100 -21.16 -9.74 -6.14
CA ILE A 100 -22.58 -10.08 -6.07
C ILE A 100 -22.83 -10.88 -4.79
N GLY A 101 -23.82 -10.48 -4.01
CA GLY A 101 -24.15 -11.14 -2.74
C GLY A 101 -23.03 -11.01 -1.72
N ASP A 102 -22.66 -12.13 -1.12
CA ASP A 102 -21.60 -12.23 -0.11
C ASP A 102 -20.19 -12.41 -0.71
N PHE A 103 -20.08 -12.59 -2.02
CA PHE A 103 -18.83 -12.74 -2.71
C PHE A 103 -18.41 -11.40 -3.32
N GLY A 104 -17.31 -10.86 -2.83
CA GLY A 104 -16.72 -9.63 -3.30
C GLY A 104 -15.22 -9.77 -3.53
N ILE A 105 -14.72 -9.01 -4.49
CA ILE A 105 -13.30 -8.84 -4.76
C ILE A 105 -12.96 -7.38 -4.54
N GLN A 106 -11.87 -7.12 -3.83
CA GLN A 106 -11.34 -5.78 -3.64
C GLN A 106 -10.25 -5.53 -4.69
N PRO A 107 -10.48 -4.64 -5.68
CA PRO A 107 -9.52 -4.42 -6.77
C PRO A 107 -8.16 -3.93 -6.29
N SER A 108 -8.10 -3.14 -5.23
CA SER A 108 -6.86 -2.64 -4.64
C SER A 108 -5.93 -3.76 -4.14
N GLU A 109 -6.47 -4.93 -3.74
CA GLU A 109 -5.65 -6.07 -3.30
C GLU A 109 -4.88 -6.70 -4.48
N PHE A 110 -5.55 -6.96 -5.59
CA PHE A 110 -4.93 -7.46 -6.81
C PHE A 110 -4.06 -6.39 -7.49
N GLY A 111 -4.46 -5.13 -7.33
CA GLY A 111 -3.77 -3.98 -7.87
C GLY A 111 -2.34 -3.83 -7.37
N LYS A 112 -2.01 -4.32 -6.17
CA LYS A 112 -0.63 -4.31 -5.64
C LYS A 112 0.32 -5.07 -6.56
N ILE A 113 -0.10 -6.23 -7.08
CA ILE A 113 0.70 -7.04 -8.02
C ILE A 113 0.91 -6.27 -9.32
N ILE A 114 -0.15 -5.69 -9.88
CA ILE A 114 -0.10 -4.91 -11.12
C ILE A 114 0.80 -3.68 -10.94
N PHE A 115 0.68 -2.98 -9.80
CA PHE A 115 1.50 -1.84 -9.43
C PHE A 115 2.99 -2.22 -9.36
N ILE A 116 3.33 -3.31 -8.66
CA ILE A 116 4.70 -3.82 -8.55
C ILE A 116 5.27 -4.11 -9.93
N MET A 117 4.53 -4.84 -10.76
CA MET A 117 4.99 -5.23 -12.11
C MET A 117 5.18 -4.01 -13.02
N TYR A 118 4.25 -3.05 -12.99
CA TYR A 118 4.36 -1.85 -13.81
C TYR A 118 5.50 -0.94 -13.35
N LEU A 119 5.61 -0.70 -12.05
CA LEU A 119 6.67 0.11 -11.47
C LEU A 119 8.05 -0.52 -11.72
N ALA A 120 8.19 -1.85 -11.57
CA ALA A 120 9.42 -2.57 -11.88
C ALA A 120 9.82 -2.38 -13.35
N SER A 121 8.88 -2.58 -14.28
CA SER A 121 9.12 -2.39 -15.71
C SER A 121 9.51 -0.95 -16.06
N TYR A 122 8.90 0.04 -15.40
CA TYR A 122 9.26 1.44 -15.58
C TYR A 122 10.69 1.73 -15.06
N LEU A 123 10.99 1.31 -13.83
CA LEU A 123 12.28 1.53 -13.19
C LEU A 123 13.43 0.85 -13.93
N GLU A 124 13.21 -0.34 -14.47
CA GLU A 124 14.18 -1.06 -15.31
C GLU A 124 14.45 -0.30 -16.63
N LYS A 125 13.40 0.06 -17.38
CA LYS A 125 13.53 0.76 -18.68
C LYS A 125 14.17 2.14 -18.56
N THR A 126 14.10 2.75 -17.40
CA THR A 126 14.58 4.11 -17.15
C THR A 126 15.89 4.17 -16.37
N GLU A 127 16.59 3.06 -16.18
CA GLU A 127 17.83 2.98 -15.38
C GLU A 127 18.90 4.02 -15.78
N LYS A 128 19.00 4.37 -17.07
CA LYS A 128 19.97 5.32 -17.59
C LYS A 128 19.47 6.77 -17.67
N GLN A 129 18.25 7.04 -17.22
CA GLN A 129 17.68 8.40 -17.23
C GLN A 129 18.09 9.19 -15.97
N ASP A 130 17.82 10.51 -16.03
CA ASP A 130 18.02 11.40 -14.88
C ASP A 130 17.22 10.92 -13.65
N ASP A 131 17.90 10.82 -12.52
CA ASP A 131 17.36 10.26 -11.26
C ASP A 131 16.12 11.02 -10.77
N LEU A 132 16.12 12.35 -10.90
CA LEU A 132 14.99 13.17 -10.45
C LEU A 132 13.75 12.92 -11.31
N LYS A 133 13.93 12.91 -12.64
CA LYS A 133 12.83 12.64 -13.58
C LYS A 133 12.25 11.24 -13.35
N ARG A 134 13.15 10.26 -13.23
CA ARG A 134 12.80 8.86 -12.94
C ARG A 134 11.99 8.72 -11.65
N TYR A 135 12.42 9.39 -10.59
CA TYR A 135 11.74 9.42 -9.32
C TYR A 135 10.36 10.10 -9.38
N LEU A 136 10.28 11.30 -10.01
CA LEU A 136 9.02 12.04 -10.12
C LEU A 136 7.95 11.28 -10.90
N ILE A 137 8.33 10.61 -12.00
CA ILE A 137 7.38 9.79 -12.75
C ILE A 137 6.97 8.54 -11.94
N SER A 138 7.91 7.91 -11.22
CA SER A 138 7.59 6.81 -10.31
C SER A 138 6.60 7.25 -9.22
N LEU A 139 6.74 8.47 -8.73
CA LEU A 139 5.82 9.06 -7.75
C LEU A 139 4.41 9.26 -8.35
N VAL A 140 4.31 9.69 -9.61
CA VAL A 140 3.01 9.77 -10.30
C VAL A 140 2.39 8.38 -10.43
N ILE A 141 3.18 7.36 -10.75
CA ILE A 141 2.71 5.96 -10.82
C ILE A 141 2.14 5.49 -9.46
N LEU A 142 2.71 5.94 -8.33
CA LEU A 142 2.18 5.68 -6.99
C LEU A 142 0.91 6.48 -6.70
N ILE A 143 0.93 7.79 -6.97
CA ILE A 143 -0.15 8.71 -6.59
C ILE A 143 -1.47 8.35 -7.29
N LEU A 144 -1.43 7.88 -8.52
CA LEU A 144 -2.64 7.54 -9.28
C LEU A 144 -3.49 6.46 -8.58
N PRO A 145 -2.98 5.24 -8.30
CA PRO A 145 -3.78 4.24 -7.60
C PRO A 145 -4.08 4.65 -6.15
N VAL A 146 -3.11 5.20 -5.42
CA VAL A 146 -3.30 5.63 -4.03
C VAL A 146 -4.40 6.70 -3.93
N GLY A 147 -4.40 7.68 -4.82
CA GLY A 147 -5.43 8.72 -4.86
C GLY A 147 -6.83 8.15 -5.11
N LEU A 148 -6.96 7.21 -6.06
CA LEU A 148 -8.23 6.54 -6.33
C LEU A 148 -8.71 5.67 -5.15
N ILE A 149 -7.79 4.97 -4.45
CA ILE A 149 -8.11 4.18 -3.28
C ILE A 149 -8.53 5.07 -2.10
N LEU A 150 -7.88 6.23 -1.91
CA LEU A 150 -8.28 7.20 -0.90
C LEU A 150 -9.65 7.83 -1.16
N LEU A 151 -10.05 7.98 -2.43
CA LEU A 151 -11.41 8.39 -2.80
C LEU A 151 -12.47 7.33 -2.46
N GLN A 152 -12.06 6.08 -2.22
CA GLN A 152 -12.92 4.98 -1.74
C GLN A 152 -12.99 4.89 -0.21
N PRO A 153 -12.56 5.88 0.57
CA PRO A 153 -12.11 5.92 1.98
C PRO A 153 -11.39 4.68 2.51
N ASP A 154 -10.53 4.05 1.69
CA ASP A 154 -9.81 2.84 2.06
C ASP A 154 -8.33 3.16 2.40
N PHE A 155 -8.11 3.72 3.58
CA PHE A 155 -6.77 4.09 4.05
C PHE A 155 -5.85 2.88 4.27
N GLY A 156 -6.42 1.75 4.70
CA GLY A 156 -5.64 0.54 4.95
C GLY A 156 -4.95 0.03 3.69
N SER A 157 -5.71 -0.13 2.61
CA SER A 157 -5.16 -0.56 1.32
C SER A 157 -4.19 0.46 0.73
N ALA A 158 -4.51 1.77 0.81
CA ALA A 158 -3.64 2.83 0.30
C ALA A 158 -2.27 2.85 0.99
N LEU A 159 -2.25 2.65 2.31
CA LEU A 159 -1.02 2.69 3.12
C LEU A 159 -0.01 1.61 2.69
N VAL A 160 -0.47 0.46 2.20
CA VAL A 160 0.42 -0.65 1.79
C VAL A 160 1.22 -0.32 0.52
N TYR A 161 0.69 0.53 -0.37
CA TYR A 161 1.41 0.92 -1.60
C TYR A 161 2.67 1.73 -1.32
N VAL A 162 2.68 2.52 -0.24
CA VAL A 162 3.82 3.39 0.09
C VAL A 162 5.09 2.60 0.43
N PRO A 163 5.10 1.64 1.37
CA PRO A 163 6.31 0.84 1.64
C PRO A 163 6.73 0.01 0.44
N ILE A 164 5.80 -0.52 -0.37
CA ILE A 164 6.13 -1.21 -1.61
C ILE A 164 6.92 -0.26 -2.53
N PHE A 165 6.43 0.95 -2.75
CA PHE A 165 7.11 1.96 -3.55
C PHE A 165 8.51 2.29 -3.05
N LEU A 166 8.66 2.53 -1.74
CA LEU A 166 9.94 2.88 -1.12
C LEU A 166 10.98 1.76 -1.31
N VAL A 167 10.59 0.51 -1.08
CA VAL A 167 11.47 -0.65 -1.26
C VAL A 167 11.87 -0.80 -2.74
N MET A 168 10.93 -0.66 -3.66
CA MET A 168 11.21 -0.76 -5.10
C MET A 168 12.14 0.35 -5.59
N CYS A 169 11.95 1.59 -5.13
CA CYS A 169 12.87 2.70 -5.43
C CYS A 169 14.25 2.44 -4.85
N TYR A 170 14.35 1.87 -3.66
CA TYR A 170 15.64 1.50 -3.04
C TYR A 170 16.38 0.43 -3.84
N VAL A 171 15.69 -0.65 -4.22
CA VAL A 171 16.24 -1.73 -5.05
C VAL A 171 16.68 -1.22 -6.42
N ALA A 172 15.90 -0.31 -7.02
CA ALA A 172 16.21 0.33 -8.30
C ALA A 172 17.34 1.38 -8.24
N LYS A 173 18.02 1.50 -7.09
CA LYS A 173 19.15 2.43 -6.85
C LYS A 173 18.79 3.92 -7.07
N ILE A 174 17.54 4.29 -6.84
CA ILE A 174 17.17 5.70 -6.77
C ILE A 174 17.88 6.34 -5.57
N PRO A 175 18.42 7.57 -5.70
CA PRO A 175 19.15 8.24 -4.62
C PRO A 175 18.37 8.26 -3.32
N LYS A 176 19.01 7.81 -2.24
CA LYS A 176 18.39 7.64 -0.90
C LYS A 176 17.73 8.93 -0.40
N ARG A 177 18.22 10.10 -0.79
CA ARG A 177 17.66 11.41 -0.43
C ARG A 177 16.17 11.54 -0.81
N TYR A 178 15.77 11.04 -1.99
CA TYR A 178 14.37 11.10 -2.43
C TYR A 178 13.49 10.12 -1.66
N ILE A 179 14.03 8.93 -1.37
CA ILE A 179 13.36 7.91 -0.57
C ILE A 179 13.16 8.40 0.86
N MET A 180 14.21 8.97 1.48
CA MET A 180 14.16 9.53 2.83
C MET A 180 13.17 10.70 2.95
N LEU A 181 12.98 11.48 1.89
CA LEU A 181 12.01 12.57 1.87
C LEU A 181 10.58 12.03 2.04
N ILE A 182 10.16 11.05 1.25
CA ILE A 182 8.81 10.45 1.41
C ILE A 182 8.70 9.73 2.75
N PHE A 183 9.72 8.98 3.15
CA PHE A 183 9.73 8.29 4.43
C PHE A 183 9.55 9.27 5.59
N SER A 184 10.26 10.41 5.57
CA SER A 184 10.14 11.44 6.60
C SER A 184 8.76 12.10 6.61
N ILE A 185 8.19 12.40 5.44
CA ILE A 185 6.82 12.92 5.33
C ILE A 185 5.81 11.93 5.93
N GLY A 186 5.92 10.65 5.57
CA GLY A 186 5.07 9.59 6.13
C GLY A 186 5.21 9.45 7.64
N MET A 187 6.44 9.43 8.15
CA MET A 187 6.72 9.37 9.59
C MET A 187 6.15 10.58 10.34
N VAL A 188 6.34 11.78 9.80
CA VAL A 188 5.78 13.00 10.39
C VAL A 188 4.26 12.92 10.41
N THR A 189 3.62 12.49 9.31
CA THR A 189 2.17 12.34 9.25
C THR A 189 1.66 11.34 10.30
N ILE A 190 2.31 10.19 10.45
CA ILE A 190 1.97 9.20 11.46
C ILE A 190 2.10 9.79 12.87
N LEU A 191 3.22 10.46 13.15
CA LEU A 191 3.44 11.10 14.47
C LEU A 191 2.36 12.14 14.76
N PHE A 192 2.02 13.01 13.79
CA PHE A 192 0.99 14.04 13.97
C PHE A 192 -0.43 13.47 14.12
N THR A 193 -0.67 12.23 13.68
CA THR A 193 -1.97 11.57 13.81
C THR A 193 -2.05 10.71 15.06
N VAL A 194 -1.03 9.89 15.30
CA VAL A 194 -1.04 8.89 16.39
C VAL A 194 -0.80 9.54 17.76
N LEU A 195 0.11 10.51 17.87
CA LEU A 195 0.43 11.13 19.16
C LEU A 195 -0.75 11.84 19.83
N PRO A 196 -1.57 12.65 19.10
CA PRO A 196 -2.78 13.22 19.69
C PRO A 196 -3.77 12.15 20.19
N ILE A 197 -4.03 11.11 19.38
CA ILE A 197 -4.95 10.01 19.74
C ILE A 197 -4.42 9.26 20.97
N TRP A 198 -3.12 8.97 20.99
CA TRP A 198 -2.49 8.31 22.14
C TRP A 198 -2.64 9.15 23.42
N GLN A 199 -2.46 10.47 23.32
CA GLN A 199 -2.61 11.38 24.47
C GLN A 199 -4.05 11.38 25.01
N THR A 200 -5.06 11.45 24.13
CA THR A 200 -6.46 11.56 24.53
C THR A 200 -7.04 10.24 25.01
N GLU A 201 -6.78 9.15 24.27
CA GLU A 201 -7.45 7.86 24.50
C GLU A 201 -6.67 6.94 25.45
N ILE A 202 -5.33 6.94 25.37
CA ILE A 202 -4.50 5.98 26.11
C ILE A 202 -3.88 6.60 27.34
N ALA A 203 -3.13 7.69 27.20
CA ALA A 203 -2.42 8.31 28.31
C ALA A 203 -3.36 9.06 29.26
N LYS A 204 -4.51 9.54 28.79
CA LYS A 204 -5.49 10.35 29.53
C LYS A 204 -4.85 11.51 30.30
N LYS A 205 -3.70 12.00 29.82
CA LYS A 205 -2.93 13.09 30.41
C LYS A 205 -2.59 14.10 29.33
N THR A 206 -2.67 15.38 29.66
CA THR A 206 -2.32 16.47 28.73
C THR A 206 -0.85 16.83 28.86
N TYR A 207 -0.10 16.66 27.79
CA TYR A 207 1.28 17.09 27.70
C TYR A 207 1.35 18.42 26.93
N PRO A 208 1.91 19.52 27.51
CA PRO A 208 1.91 20.83 26.88
C PRO A 208 2.51 20.85 25.46
N ILE A 209 3.57 20.07 25.25
CA ILE A 209 4.23 19.96 23.93
C ILE A 209 3.31 19.29 22.90
N LEU A 210 2.54 18.28 23.29
CA LEU A 210 1.63 17.57 22.39
C LEU A 210 0.35 18.37 22.11
N ASN A 211 -0.02 19.31 22.98
CA ASN A 211 -1.16 20.21 22.73
C ASN A 211 -0.97 21.08 21.49
N VAL A 212 0.29 21.39 21.12
CA VAL A 212 0.62 22.07 19.86
C VAL A 212 0.20 21.23 18.65
N LEU A 213 0.35 19.90 18.74
CA LEU A 213 -0.02 18.96 17.67
C LEU A 213 -1.53 18.72 17.59
N ILE A 214 -2.24 18.86 18.71
CA ILE A 214 -3.71 18.74 18.77
C ILE A 214 -4.38 19.97 18.17
N ASN A 215 -3.78 21.13 18.34
CA ASN A 215 -4.34 22.36 17.78
C ASN A 215 -4.26 22.36 16.25
N MET A 216 -5.42 22.22 15.60
CA MET A 216 -5.51 22.12 14.14
C MET A 216 -4.86 23.30 13.41
N LYS A 217 -4.98 24.53 13.94
CA LYS A 217 -4.38 25.72 13.34
C LYS A 217 -2.85 25.67 13.39
N LEU A 218 -2.28 25.33 14.55
CA LEU A 218 -0.83 25.21 14.71
C LEU A 218 -0.26 24.07 13.86
N ARG A 219 -0.95 22.94 13.81
CA ARG A 219 -0.59 21.81 12.94
C ARG A 219 -0.55 22.21 11.47
N LEU A 220 -1.56 22.92 10.98
CA LEU A 220 -1.59 23.43 9.61
C LEU A 220 -0.45 24.41 9.34
N ILE A 221 -0.14 25.32 10.28
CA ILE A 221 0.99 26.25 10.15
C ILE A 221 2.31 25.50 10.04
N ILE A 222 2.55 24.48 10.86
CA ILE A 222 3.77 23.66 10.81
C ILE A 222 3.88 22.92 9.47
N ILE A 223 2.79 22.30 9.00
CA ILE A 223 2.74 21.60 7.70
C ILE A 223 3.02 22.59 6.56
N LEU A 224 2.39 23.77 6.57
CA LEU A 224 2.62 24.78 5.54
C LEU A 224 4.05 25.33 5.59
N ALA A 225 4.61 25.57 6.77
CA ALA A 225 5.99 26.03 6.93
C ALA A 225 6.99 24.98 6.43
N THR A 226 6.80 23.70 6.74
CA THR A 226 7.67 22.62 6.24
C THR A 226 7.56 22.45 4.74
N LEU A 227 6.37 22.56 4.16
CA LEU A 227 6.17 22.56 2.71
C LEU A 227 6.85 23.76 2.05
N LEU A 228 6.74 24.95 2.63
CA LEU A 228 7.38 26.15 2.12
C LEU A 228 8.92 26.02 2.13
N ILE A 229 9.49 25.51 3.21
CA ILE A 229 10.93 25.23 3.32
C ILE A 229 11.37 24.23 2.27
N ALA A 230 10.60 23.14 2.06
CA ALA A 230 10.88 22.16 1.05
C ALA A 230 10.85 22.75 -0.37
N ILE A 231 9.85 23.59 -0.68
CA ILE A 231 9.74 24.29 -1.96
C ILE A 231 10.92 25.25 -2.17
N ILE A 232 11.26 26.05 -1.17
CA ILE A 232 12.41 26.99 -1.23
C ILE A 232 13.72 26.20 -1.44
N SER A 233 13.89 25.07 -0.76
CA SER A 233 15.07 24.22 -0.92
C SER A 233 15.18 23.64 -2.35
N VAL A 234 14.06 23.19 -2.94
CA VAL A 234 14.01 22.70 -4.32
C VAL A 234 14.29 23.83 -5.32
N ILE A 235 13.67 24.99 -5.13
CA ILE A 235 13.89 26.18 -5.97
C ILE A 235 15.36 26.63 -5.87
N GLY A 236 15.90 26.73 -4.66
CA GLY A 236 17.30 27.08 -4.41
C GLY A 236 18.27 26.13 -5.10
N PHE A 237 17.96 24.82 -5.08
CA PHE A 237 18.74 23.81 -5.82
C PHE A 237 18.68 24.00 -7.34
N ILE A 238 17.49 24.28 -7.89
CA ILE A 238 17.34 24.50 -9.35
C ILE A 238 18.15 25.73 -9.81
N PHE A 239 18.10 26.84 -9.04
CA PHE A 239 18.76 28.09 -9.42
C PHE A 239 20.29 28.07 -9.18
N THR A 240 20.75 27.44 -8.10
CA THR A 240 22.16 27.55 -7.72
C THR A 240 23.04 26.47 -8.31
N LYS A 241 22.46 25.33 -8.79
CA LYS A 241 23.19 24.15 -9.28
C LYS A 241 24.37 23.70 -8.37
N LYS A 242 24.49 24.28 -7.18
CA LYS A 242 25.58 24.01 -6.26
C LYS A 242 25.29 22.77 -5.42
N ARG A 243 26.25 21.85 -5.37
CA ARG A 243 26.20 20.58 -4.62
C ARG A 243 26.12 20.71 -3.08
N TYR A 244 25.86 21.87 -2.54
CA TYR A 244 25.82 22.10 -1.07
C TYR A 244 24.54 21.56 -0.38
N TYR A 245 23.58 21.04 -1.13
CA TYR A 245 22.31 20.49 -0.60
C TYR A 245 22.21 18.97 -0.76
N TYR A 246 23.34 18.29 -0.80
CA TYR A 246 23.41 16.83 -0.84
C TYR A 246 23.61 16.24 0.56
#